data_ec63ad1fabadfc516a52bbea2e1cb041
#
_entry.id   ec63ad1fabadfc516a52bbea2e1cb041
#
_cell.length_a   1.000
_cell.length_b   1.000
_cell.length_c   1.000
_cell.angle_alpha   90.00
_cell.angle_beta   90.00
_cell.angle_gamma   90.00
#
_symmetry.space_group_name_H-M   'P 1'
#
loop_
_entity.id
_entity.type
_entity.pdbx_description
1 polymer ?
#
loop_
_entity_poly.entity_id
_entity_poly.type
_entity_poly.pdbx_seq_one_letter_code
_entity_poly.pdbx_strand_id
1 'polypeptide(L)'
;CVGRLREHYLKAFGRDIQVEEAISIHPPCSAAGSLMGPERLYTYLYKYPEAMHELLGKLLETFCSITDYNDEWRGTATNGIGLCDDHAGYLSEDMYRKFVLPYNKRIYERYGARWRSLHMDSRTDHIAKILVEEYGINDMDLGAASDIAKIKEAFNGRVIFNGNVDSRILVAGSMEQIERATEHCIRSAAPGGGYIFDCGGETYAGIDPLRLIYMVRYAKKIGKYPIR
;
A
#
# COMPACT_ATOMS: atom_id res chain seq x y z
N CYS A 1 -2.24 20.51 18.27
CA CYS A 1 -1.79 19.15 18.60
C CYS A 1 -0.30 18.96 18.31
N VAL A 2 0.15 19.29 17.09
CA VAL A 2 1.53 19.11 16.60
C VAL A 2 2.55 19.89 17.42
N GLY A 3 2.29 21.17 17.73
CA GLY A 3 3.22 21.98 18.55
C GLY A 3 3.55 21.32 19.90
N ARG A 4 2.53 20.80 20.60
CA ARG A 4 2.73 20.08 21.86
C ARG A 4 3.53 18.77 21.69
N LEU A 5 3.37 18.09 20.57
CA LEU A 5 4.14 16.88 20.28
C LEU A 5 5.61 17.21 20.03
N ARG A 6 5.91 18.24 19.25
CA ARG A 6 7.28 18.74 19.04
C ARG A 6 7.93 19.16 20.34
N GLU A 7 7.24 19.98 21.17
CA GLU A 7 7.74 20.39 22.49
C GLU A 7 8.03 19.18 23.40
N HIS A 8 7.14 18.18 23.39
CA HIS A 8 7.34 16.95 24.15
C HIS A 8 8.61 16.22 23.70
N TYR A 9 8.79 16.02 22.38
CA TYR A 9 9.96 15.34 21.84
C TYR A 9 11.25 16.11 22.11
N LEU A 10 11.24 17.43 21.93
CA LEU A 10 12.40 18.27 22.24
C LEU A 10 12.78 18.17 23.71
N LYS A 11 11.79 18.22 24.61
CA LYS A 11 12.00 18.13 26.06
C LYS A 11 12.45 16.74 26.51
N ALA A 12 11.86 15.66 25.95
CA ALA A 12 12.12 14.30 26.39
C ALA A 12 13.41 13.71 25.78
N PHE A 13 13.75 14.06 24.55
CA PHE A 13 14.84 13.44 23.78
C PHE A 13 15.90 14.41 23.27
N GLY A 14 15.77 15.71 23.54
CA GLY A 14 16.72 16.73 23.07
C GLY A 14 16.77 16.86 21.53
N ARG A 15 15.74 16.38 20.83
CA ARG A 15 15.65 16.39 19.36
C ARG A 15 14.43 17.16 18.91
N ASP A 16 14.64 18.14 18.03
CA ASP A 16 13.52 18.72 17.29
C ASP A 16 13.12 17.76 16.17
N ILE A 17 11.85 17.38 16.15
CA ILE A 17 11.26 16.55 15.08
C ILE A 17 10.37 17.42 14.22
N GLN A 18 10.48 17.28 12.92
CA GLN A 18 9.49 17.84 12.02
C GLN A 18 8.26 16.94 12.04
N VAL A 19 7.15 17.49 12.50
CA VAL A 19 5.83 16.86 12.43
C VAL A 19 5.00 17.68 11.47
N GLU A 20 4.63 17.09 10.38
CA GLU A 20 3.77 17.70 9.37
C GLU A 20 2.32 17.34 9.62
N GLU A 21 1.43 18.32 9.60
CA GLU A 21 0.00 18.10 9.49
C GLU A 21 -0.35 18.13 8.01
N ALA A 22 -0.99 17.08 7.54
CA ALA A 22 -1.53 17.04 6.19
C ALA A 22 -2.90 16.38 6.21
N ILE A 23 -3.80 16.88 5.40
CA ILE A 23 -5.07 16.22 5.12
C ILE A 23 -4.80 15.23 3.99
N SER A 24 -5.28 14.01 4.15
CA SER A 24 -5.17 12.98 3.14
C SER A 24 -6.51 12.29 2.93
N ILE A 25 -6.79 11.89 1.71
CA ILE A 25 -7.92 11.04 1.38
C ILE A 25 -7.44 9.85 0.56
N HIS A 26 -8.24 8.80 0.55
CA HIS A 26 -8.01 7.68 -0.37
C HIS A 26 -8.18 8.12 -1.83
N PRO A 27 -7.54 7.42 -2.78
CA PRO A 27 -7.79 7.63 -4.20
C PRO A 27 -9.25 7.31 -4.56
N PRO A 28 -9.73 7.75 -5.72
CA PRO A 28 -11.16 7.80 -6.03
C PRO A 28 -11.94 6.51 -5.78
N CYS A 29 -11.40 5.33 -6.12
CA CYS A 29 -12.11 4.06 -5.93
C CYS A 29 -12.31 3.75 -4.44
N SER A 30 -11.27 3.81 -3.64
CA SER A 30 -11.37 3.54 -2.20
C SER A 30 -12.12 4.65 -1.46
N ALA A 31 -12.03 5.90 -1.89
CA ALA A 31 -12.85 6.98 -1.37
C ALA A 31 -14.35 6.74 -1.63
N ALA A 32 -14.73 6.30 -2.83
CA ALA A 32 -16.10 5.91 -3.16
C ALA A 32 -16.57 4.74 -2.29
N GLY A 33 -15.72 3.73 -2.09
CA GLY A 33 -16.00 2.60 -1.20
C GLY A 33 -16.25 3.03 0.25
N SER A 34 -15.46 3.96 0.76
CA SER A 34 -15.63 4.54 2.10
C SER A 34 -16.92 5.34 2.24
N LEU A 35 -17.34 6.06 1.18
CA LEU A 35 -18.57 6.88 1.20
C LEU A 35 -19.85 6.05 1.10
N MET A 36 -19.89 5.03 0.26
CA MET A 36 -21.14 4.32 -0.03
C MET A 36 -21.16 2.87 0.49
N GLY A 37 -20.07 2.37 0.98
CA GLY A 37 -19.87 0.98 1.36
C GLY A 37 -19.52 0.08 0.18
N PRO A 38 -18.79 -1.04 0.44
CA PRO A 38 -18.27 -1.90 -0.63
C PRO A 38 -19.37 -2.56 -1.48
N GLU A 39 -20.47 -2.96 -0.87
CA GLU A 39 -21.58 -3.59 -1.59
C GLU A 39 -22.16 -2.65 -2.67
N ARG A 40 -22.41 -1.39 -2.33
CA ARG A 40 -22.91 -0.41 -3.28
C ARG A 40 -21.86 -0.05 -4.31
N LEU A 41 -20.60 0.16 -3.88
CA LEU A 41 -19.49 0.42 -4.80
C LEU A 41 -19.48 -0.61 -5.92
N TYR A 42 -19.30 -1.89 -5.59
CA TYR A 42 -19.17 -2.92 -6.63
C TYR A 42 -20.45 -3.11 -7.43
N THR A 43 -21.62 -3.03 -6.81
CA THR A 43 -22.90 -3.13 -7.51
C THR A 43 -23.09 -1.98 -8.51
N TYR A 44 -22.76 -0.74 -8.12
CA TYR A 44 -23.01 0.45 -8.94
C TYR A 44 -22.00 0.60 -10.08
N LEU A 45 -20.77 0.10 -9.93
CA LEU A 45 -19.82 0.02 -11.05
C LEU A 45 -20.38 -0.79 -12.24
N TYR A 46 -21.26 -1.78 -11.97
CA TYR A 46 -21.94 -2.55 -13.01
C TYR A 46 -23.25 -1.91 -13.45
N LYS A 47 -24.08 -1.47 -12.50
CA LYS A 47 -25.44 -1.00 -12.79
C LYS A 47 -25.51 0.44 -13.30
N TYR A 48 -24.61 1.30 -12.84
CA TYR A 48 -24.64 2.74 -13.10
C TYR A 48 -23.25 3.28 -13.47
N PRO A 49 -22.61 2.74 -14.52
CA PRO A 49 -21.22 3.04 -14.84
C PRO A 49 -20.96 4.53 -15.10
N GLU A 50 -21.88 5.23 -15.78
CA GLU A 50 -21.76 6.66 -16.08
C GLU A 50 -21.78 7.52 -14.79
N ALA A 51 -22.71 7.23 -13.88
CA ALA A 51 -22.78 7.93 -12.60
C ALA A 51 -21.56 7.64 -11.72
N MET A 52 -21.02 6.41 -11.80
CA MET A 52 -19.78 6.08 -11.10
C MET A 52 -18.58 6.82 -11.69
N HIS A 53 -18.48 6.96 -13.01
CA HIS A 53 -17.43 7.78 -13.63
C HIS A 53 -17.53 9.26 -13.20
N GLU A 54 -18.75 9.80 -13.09
CA GLU A 54 -18.96 11.17 -12.59
C GLU A 54 -18.49 11.29 -11.12
N LEU A 55 -18.89 10.35 -10.27
CA LEU A 55 -18.47 10.35 -8.86
C LEU A 55 -16.94 10.24 -8.72
N LEU A 56 -16.33 9.28 -9.44
CA LEU A 56 -14.87 9.08 -9.39
C LEU A 56 -14.12 10.31 -9.92
N GLY A 57 -14.67 11.00 -10.92
CA GLY A 57 -14.13 12.26 -11.41
C GLY A 57 -14.15 13.36 -10.34
N LYS A 58 -15.28 13.53 -9.63
CA LYS A 58 -15.40 14.50 -8.52
C LYS A 58 -14.46 14.15 -7.36
N LEU A 59 -14.29 12.87 -7.04
CA LEU A 59 -13.36 12.42 -6.01
C LEU A 59 -11.90 12.68 -6.41
N LEU A 60 -11.55 12.53 -7.69
CA LEU A 60 -10.24 12.91 -8.20
C LEU A 60 -10.00 14.42 -8.06
N GLU A 61 -10.97 15.26 -8.42
CA GLU A 61 -10.89 16.71 -8.25
C GLU A 61 -10.71 17.08 -6.78
N THR A 62 -11.44 16.42 -5.88
CA THR A 62 -11.32 16.60 -4.43
C THR A 62 -9.93 16.20 -3.93
N PHE A 63 -9.43 15.05 -4.38
CA PHE A 63 -8.08 14.58 -4.05
C PHE A 63 -7.03 15.61 -4.46
N CYS A 64 -7.11 16.09 -5.70
CA CYS A 64 -6.20 17.11 -6.22
C CYS A 64 -6.29 18.42 -5.41
N SER A 65 -7.51 18.89 -5.13
CA SER A 65 -7.71 20.13 -4.37
C SER A 65 -7.14 20.04 -2.95
N ILE A 66 -7.28 18.90 -2.28
CA ILE A 66 -6.70 18.69 -0.94
C ILE A 66 -5.16 18.64 -1.02
N THR A 67 -4.62 17.99 -2.03
CA THR A 67 -3.16 17.89 -2.21
C THR A 67 -2.57 19.28 -2.51
N ASP A 68 -3.20 20.03 -3.41
CA ASP A 68 -2.77 21.41 -3.75
C ASP A 68 -2.87 22.34 -2.53
N TYR A 69 -3.95 22.23 -1.74
CA TYR A 69 -4.08 22.99 -0.48
C TYR A 69 -2.97 22.66 0.50
N ASN A 70 -2.63 21.36 0.66
CA ASN A 70 -1.52 20.95 1.52
C ASN A 70 -0.18 21.51 1.02
N ASP A 71 0.02 21.54 -0.30
CA ASP A 71 1.23 22.09 -0.92
C ASP A 71 1.35 23.60 -0.67
N GLU A 72 0.28 24.34 -0.85
CA GLU A 72 0.22 25.78 -0.57
C GLU A 72 0.49 26.04 0.91
N TRP A 73 -0.17 25.30 1.81
CA TRP A 73 0.02 25.44 3.24
C TRP A 73 1.45 25.13 3.71
N ARG A 74 2.10 24.13 3.11
CA ARG A 74 3.50 23.76 3.41
C ARG A 74 4.52 24.61 2.68
N GLY A 75 4.13 25.36 1.66
CA GLY A 75 5.03 26.10 0.79
C GLY A 75 5.95 25.23 -0.08
N THR A 76 5.58 23.96 -0.30
CA THR A 76 6.38 23.00 -1.07
C THR A 76 5.47 22.12 -1.93
N ALA A 77 5.83 21.98 -3.20
CA ALA A 77 5.07 21.12 -4.13
C ALA A 77 5.31 19.63 -3.86
N THR A 78 4.24 18.87 -3.86
CA THR A 78 4.28 17.40 -3.81
C THR A 78 4.91 16.86 -5.10
N ASN A 79 5.98 16.09 -4.97
CA ASN A 79 6.68 15.48 -6.11
C ASN A 79 6.89 13.95 -5.94
N GLY A 80 6.25 13.36 -4.94
CA GLY A 80 6.18 11.94 -4.68
C GLY A 80 4.91 11.63 -3.90
N ILE A 81 4.18 10.57 -4.28
CA ILE A 81 2.89 10.26 -3.69
C ILE A 81 2.66 8.77 -3.53
N GLY A 82 2.10 8.38 -2.38
CA GLY A 82 1.58 7.05 -2.10
C GLY A 82 0.06 7.04 -2.11
N LEU A 83 -0.52 5.99 -2.67
CA LEU A 83 -1.96 5.75 -2.67
C LEU A 83 -2.27 4.52 -1.82
N CYS A 84 -3.40 4.54 -1.09
CA CYS A 84 -3.96 3.40 -0.38
C CYS A 84 -5.28 3.03 -1.04
N ASP A 85 -5.34 1.94 -1.80
CA ASP A 85 -6.47 1.64 -2.69
C ASP A 85 -7.03 0.22 -2.54
N ASP A 86 -7.33 -0.18 -1.29
CA ASP A 86 -7.74 -1.54 -0.94
C ASP A 86 -9.00 -2.02 -1.65
N HIS A 87 -9.98 -1.13 -1.89
CA HIS A 87 -11.21 -1.50 -2.59
C HIS A 87 -10.96 -1.86 -4.06
N ALA A 88 -9.92 -1.31 -4.67
CA ALA A 88 -9.63 -1.54 -6.09
C ALA A 88 -9.14 -2.97 -6.39
N GLY A 89 -8.48 -3.63 -5.46
CA GLY A 89 -7.96 -4.99 -5.66
C GLY A 89 -9.02 -6.09 -5.71
N TYR A 90 -10.27 -5.79 -5.37
CA TYR A 90 -11.40 -6.71 -5.54
C TYR A 90 -12.02 -6.66 -6.95
N LEU A 91 -11.57 -5.74 -7.79
CA LEU A 91 -12.03 -5.61 -9.16
C LEU A 91 -11.27 -6.58 -10.10
N SER A 92 -11.93 -7.07 -11.14
CA SER A 92 -11.22 -7.72 -12.24
C SER A 92 -10.28 -6.75 -12.94
N GLU A 93 -9.31 -7.25 -13.69
CA GLU A 93 -8.40 -6.41 -14.47
C GLU A 93 -9.16 -5.43 -15.39
N ASP A 94 -10.21 -5.89 -16.08
CA ASP A 94 -11.02 -5.04 -16.96
C ASP A 94 -11.73 -3.93 -16.19
N MET A 95 -12.31 -4.25 -15.04
CA MET A 95 -12.97 -3.27 -14.19
C MET A 95 -11.96 -2.28 -13.58
N TYR A 96 -10.78 -2.77 -13.20
CA TYR A 96 -9.69 -1.92 -12.73
C TYR A 96 -9.25 -0.95 -13.83
N ARG A 97 -9.03 -1.43 -15.05
CA ARG A 97 -8.70 -0.57 -16.21
C ARG A 97 -9.77 0.46 -16.51
N LYS A 98 -11.05 0.11 -16.33
CA LYS A 98 -12.16 1.00 -16.61
C LYS A 98 -12.36 2.05 -15.53
N PHE A 99 -12.35 1.66 -14.25
CA PHE A 99 -12.81 2.51 -13.15
C PHE A 99 -11.71 2.99 -12.19
N VAL A 100 -10.51 2.46 -12.26
CA VAL A 100 -9.41 2.84 -11.35
C VAL A 100 -8.25 3.46 -12.10
N LEU A 101 -7.75 2.77 -13.12
CA LEU A 101 -6.57 3.18 -13.89
C LEU A 101 -6.63 4.64 -14.36
N PRO A 102 -7.71 5.16 -14.97
CA PRO A 102 -7.73 6.51 -15.51
C PRO A 102 -7.59 7.61 -14.44
N TYR A 103 -8.04 7.33 -13.23
CA TYR A 103 -8.04 8.28 -12.12
C TYR A 103 -6.70 8.26 -11.37
N ASN A 104 -6.25 7.08 -10.96
CA ASN A 104 -4.99 6.93 -10.23
C ASN A 104 -3.78 7.33 -11.08
N LYS A 105 -3.82 7.05 -12.40
CA LYS A 105 -2.78 7.47 -13.34
C LYS A 105 -2.61 9.00 -13.35
N ARG A 106 -3.72 9.75 -13.36
CA ARG A 106 -3.68 11.22 -13.31
C ARG A 106 -3.09 11.74 -12.00
N ILE A 107 -3.36 11.08 -10.87
CA ILE A 107 -2.75 11.44 -9.58
C ILE A 107 -1.23 11.24 -9.66
N TYR A 108 -0.78 10.06 -10.10
CA TYR A 108 0.64 9.77 -10.24
C TYR A 108 1.35 10.69 -11.25
N GLU A 109 0.72 11.00 -12.36
CA GLU A 109 1.27 11.92 -13.36
C GLU A 109 1.44 13.34 -12.79
N ARG A 110 0.49 13.78 -11.95
CA ARG A 110 0.52 15.14 -11.38
C ARG A 110 1.48 15.27 -10.21
N TYR A 111 1.51 14.29 -9.30
CA TYR A 111 2.19 14.42 -8.01
C TYR A 111 3.35 13.43 -7.82
N GLY A 112 3.48 12.41 -8.63
CA GLY A 112 4.43 11.31 -8.50
C GLY A 112 5.67 11.43 -9.39
N ALA A 113 6.25 12.62 -9.55
CA ALA A 113 7.41 12.79 -10.42
C ALA A 113 8.65 12.04 -9.93
N ARG A 114 8.90 12.02 -8.61
CA ARG A 114 10.07 11.41 -7.99
C ARG A 114 9.79 10.02 -7.44
N TRP A 115 8.60 9.82 -6.86
CA TRP A 115 8.26 8.60 -6.14
C TRP A 115 6.77 8.29 -6.28
N ARG A 116 6.45 7.02 -6.51
CA ARG A 116 5.10 6.51 -6.66
C ARG A 116 4.96 5.22 -5.87
N SER A 117 4.19 5.25 -4.80
CA SER A 117 3.91 4.10 -3.96
C SER A 117 2.46 3.70 -4.03
N LEU A 118 2.20 2.42 -3.81
CA LEU A 118 0.85 1.88 -3.63
C LEU A 118 0.84 0.96 -2.41
N HIS A 119 -0.13 1.19 -1.53
CA HIS A 119 -0.54 0.24 -0.49
C HIS A 119 -1.83 -0.44 -0.92
N MET A 120 -1.86 -1.77 -0.81
CA MET A 120 -3.06 -2.55 -1.12
C MET A 120 -3.06 -3.87 -0.36
N ASP A 121 -3.93 -4.00 0.64
CA ASP A 121 -4.11 -5.23 1.43
C ASP A 121 -4.88 -6.31 0.68
N SER A 122 -5.69 -5.92 -0.29
CA SER A 122 -6.42 -6.82 -1.18
C SER A 122 -5.50 -7.44 -2.23
N ARG A 123 -6.03 -8.41 -2.97
CA ARG A 123 -5.27 -9.13 -4.01
C ARG A 123 -4.80 -8.21 -5.12
N THR A 124 -3.52 -8.30 -5.49
CA THR A 124 -2.85 -7.38 -6.42
C THR A 124 -2.16 -8.09 -7.60
N ASP A 125 -1.87 -9.37 -7.48
CA ASP A 125 -1.09 -10.11 -8.50
C ASP A 125 -1.72 -10.08 -9.91
N HIS A 126 -3.04 -10.00 -10.02
CA HIS A 126 -3.75 -9.92 -11.30
C HIS A 126 -3.62 -8.57 -12.01
N ILE A 127 -3.27 -7.50 -11.28
CA ILE A 127 -3.07 -6.14 -11.83
C ILE A 127 -1.60 -5.68 -11.76
N ALA A 128 -0.69 -6.54 -11.30
CA ALA A 128 0.71 -6.18 -11.05
C ALA A 128 1.41 -5.54 -12.27
N LYS A 129 1.10 -5.99 -13.48
CA LYS A 129 1.63 -5.40 -14.71
C LYS A 129 1.14 -3.98 -14.94
N ILE A 130 -0.12 -3.69 -14.65
CA ILE A 130 -0.68 -2.33 -14.75
C ILE A 130 0.08 -1.39 -13.82
N LEU A 131 0.36 -1.84 -12.59
CA LEU A 131 1.03 -1.03 -11.60
C LEU A 131 2.43 -0.60 -12.06
N VAL A 132 3.15 -1.49 -12.71
CA VAL A 132 4.50 -1.21 -13.19
C VAL A 132 4.51 -0.48 -14.53
N GLU A 133 3.69 -0.91 -15.48
CA GLU A 133 3.75 -0.44 -16.88
C GLU A 133 2.95 0.84 -17.11
N GLU A 134 1.81 0.98 -16.41
CA GLU A 134 0.91 2.12 -16.62
C GLU A 134 1.08 3.22 -15.57
N TYR A 135 1.33 2.85 -14.30
CA TYR A 135 1.56 3.83 -13.24
C TYR A 135 3.05 4.14 -13.04
N GLY A 136 3.93 3.16 -13.34
CA GLY A 136 5.35 3.29 -13.06
C GLY A 136 5.62 3.43 -11.56
N ILE A 137 4.92 2.65 -10.73
CA ILE A 137 5.24 2.61 -9.30
C ILE A 137 6.66 2.09 -9.08
N ASN A 138 7.31 2.59 -8.06
CA ASN A 138 8.64 2.17 -7.64
C ASN A 138 8.69 1.66 -6.20
N ASP A 139 7.57 1.71 -5.50
CA ASP A 139 7.42 1.21 -4.13
C ASP A 139 6.02 0.61 -3.94
N MET A 140 5.91 -0.48 -3.17
CA MET A 140 4.64 -1.12 -2.87
C MET A 140 4.62 -1.80 -1.51
N ASP A 141 3.57 -1.54 -0.75
CA ASP A 141 3.18 -2.28 0.44
C ASP A 141 2.12 -3.33 0.08
N LEU A 142 2.46 -4.62 0.24
CA LEU A 142 1.74 -5.74 -0.33
C LEU A 142 0.98 -6.53 0.73
N GLY A 143 -0.34 -6.62 0.57
CA GLY A 143 -1.20 -7.44 1.41
C GLY A 143 -1.02 -8.95 1.23
N ALA A 144 -1.38 -9.69 2.27
CA ALA A 144 -1.23 -11.15 2.33
C ALA A 144 -2.08 -11.93 1.31
N ALA A 145 -3.08 -11.28 0.70
CA ALA A 145 -3.95 -11.91 -0.30
C ALA A 145 -3.28 -12.16 -1.66
N SER A 146 -2.13 -11.53 -1.90
CA SER A 146 -1.38 -11.58 -3.15
C SER A 146 -0.37 -12.72 -3.19
N ASP A 147 -0.19 -13.32 -4.35
CA ASP A 147 0.89 -14.29 -4.61
C ASP A 147 2.21 -13.55 -4.78
N ILE A 148 3.06 -13.61 -3.75
CA ILE A 148 4.32 -12.87 -3.71
C ILE A 148 5.31 -13.28 -4.81
N ALA A 149 5.27 -14.54 -5.27
CA ALA A 149 6.14 -15.00 -6.35
C ALA A 149 5.74 -14.36 -7.69
N LYS A 150 4.44 -14.29 -7.98
CA LYS A 150 3.91 -13.60 -9.18
C LYS A 150 4.19 -12.11 -9.15
N ILE A 151 4.07 -11.49 -7.97
CA ILE A 151 4.42 -10.08 -7.78
C ILE A 151 5.90 -9.86 -8.08
N LYS A 152 6.79 -10.67 -7.51
CA LYS A 152 8.24 -10.60 -7.76
C LYS A 152 8.58 -10.70 -9.25
N GLU A 153 7.95 -11.65 -9.95
CA GLU A 153 8.12 -11.83 -11.39
C GLU A 153 7.62 -10.61 -12.18
N ALA A 154 6.41 -10.14 -11.90
CA ALA A 154 5.82 -9.00 -12.60
C ALA A 154 6.59 -7.70 -12.38
N PHE A 155 7.09 -7.48 -11.17
CA PHE A 155 7.88 -6.29 -10.84
C PHE A 155 9.28 -6.29 -11.43
N ASN A 156 9.85 -7.47 -11.66
CA ASN A 156 11.11 -7.66 -12.38
C ASN A 156 12.22 -6.67 -11.96
N GLY A 157 12.39 -6.45 -10.65
CA GLY A 157 13.39 -5.55 -10.07
C GLY A 157 13.13 -4.05 -10.22
N ARG A 158 12.00 -3.64 -10.79
CA ARG A 158 11.63 -2.22 -11.00
C ARG A 158 10.97 -1.58 -9.77
N VAL A 159 10.41 -2.40 -8.87
CA VAL A 159 9.67 -1.95 -7.69
C VAL A 159 10.33 -2.54 -6.44
N ILE A 160 10.53 -1.69 -5.44
CA ILE A 160 10.82 -2.15 -4.08
C ILE A 160 9.47 -2.46 -3.43
N PHE A 161 9.33 -3.62 -2.80
CA PHE A 161 8.08 -3.97 -2.14
C PHE A 161 8.31 -4.67 -0.81
N ASN A 162 7.38 -4.49 0.11
CA ASN A 162 7.35 -5.15 1.41
C ASN A 162 6.11 -6.05 1.55
N GLY A 163 6.17 -6.94 2.53
CA GLY A 163 5.11 -7.91 2.85
C GLY A 163 5.66 -9.34 2.75
N ASN A 164 4.84 -10.43 2.70
CA ASN A 164 3.39 -10.39 2.86
C ASN A 164 2.93 -11.59 3.71
N VAL A 165 3.66 -11.84 4.83
CA VAL A 165 3.25 -12.88 5.76
C VAL A 165 1.85 -12.57 6.31
N ASP A 166 0.93 -13.52 6.18
CA ASP A 166 -0.43 -13.35 6.68
C ASP A 166 -0.45 -13.18 8.21
N SER A 167 -0.86 -12.01 8.67
CA SER A 167 -0.94 -11.67 10.10
C SER A 167 -1.84 -12.61 10.90
N ARG A 168 -2.82 -13.27 10.27
CA ARG A 168 -3.67 -14.30 10.92
C ARG A 168 -2.86 -15.50 11.40
N ILE A 169 -1.76 -15.83 10.73
CA ILE A 169 -0.82 -16.88 11.17
C ILE A 169 -0.12 -16.47 12.47
N LEU A 170 0.14 -15.18 12.65
CA LEU A 170 0.72 -14.67 13.90
C LEU A 170 -0.27 -14.69 15.06
N VAL A 171 -1.58 -14.61 14.80
CA VAL A 171 -2.62 -14.72 15.83
C VAL A 171 -2.82 -16.18 16.25
N ALA A 172 -3.08 -17.06 15.31
CA ALA A 172 -3.62 -18.40 15.57
C ALA A 172 -2.79 -19.56 15.01
N GLY A 173 -1.77 -19.30 14.18
CA GLY A 173 -0.96 -20.36 13.57
C GLY A 173 0.03 -21.01 14.53
N SER A 174 0.55 -22.19 14.19
CA SER A 174 1.66 -22.82 14.92
C SER A 174 2.99 -22.14 14.59
N MET A 175 4.05 -22.41 15.37
CA MET A 175 5.40 -21.86 15.08
C MET A 175 5.91 -22.37 13.73
N GLU A 176 5.64 -23.61 13.36
CA GLU A 176 5.99 -24.20 12.08
C GLU A 176 5.24 -23.52 10.91
N GLN A 177 4.02 -23.03 11.13
CA GLN A 177 3.29 -22.24 10.13
C GLN A 177 3.94 -20.88 9.92
N ILE A 178 4.40 -20.22 11.00
CA ILE A 178 5.15 -18.96 10.91
C ILE A 178 6.45 -19.18 10.15
N GLU A 179 7.19 -20.25 10.45
CA GLU A 179 8.44 -20.57 9.73
C GLU A 179 8.18 -20.81 8.25
N ARG A 180 7.20 -21.66 7.89
CA ARG A 180 6.87 -21.94 6.48
C ARG A 180 6.45 -20.68 5.71
N ALA A 181 5.60 -19.83 6.31
CA ALA A 181 5.19 -18.58 5.68
C ALA A 181 6.39 -17.64 5.48
N THR A 182 7.26 -17.53 6.48
CA THR A 182 8.50 -16.74 6.41
C THR A 182 9.43 -17.27 5.33
N GLU A 183 9.66 -18.59 5.28
CA GLU A 183 10.48 -19.21 4.24
C GLU A 183 9.93 -18.95 2.84
N HIS A 184 8.62 -19.12 2.68
CA HIS A 184 7.97 -18.84 1.39
C HIS A 184 8.23 -17.41 0.92
N CYS A 185 8.00 -16.41 1.77
CA CYS A 185 8.25 -15.01 1.43
C CYS A 185 9.73 -14.75 1.09
N ILE A 186 10.66 -15.21 1.93
CA ILE A 186 12.10 -15.00 1.72
C ILE A 186 12.56 -15.67 0.43
N ARG A 187 12.21 -16.93 0.20
CA ARG A 187 12.69 -17.68 -1.00
C ARG A 187 12.06 -17.16 -2.28
N SER A 188 10.82 -16.72 -2.25
CA SER A 188 10.11 -16.21 -3.43
C SER A 188 10.50 -14.78 -3.81
N ALA A 189 10.74 -13.92 -2.83
CA ALA A 189 10.85 -12.48 -3.08
C ALA A 189 12.26 -11.90 -2.88
N ALA A 190 13.07 -12.45 -1.97
CA ALA A 190 14.37 -11.87 -1.66
C ALA A 190 15.47 -12.09 -2.72
N PRO A 191 15.50 -13.18 -3.53
CA PRO A 191 16.54 -13.32 -4.56
C PRO A 191 16.60 -12.11 -5.50
N GLY A 192 17.79 -11.58 -5.72
CA GLY A 192 18.01 -10.40 -6.56
C GLY A 192 17.72 -9.05 -5.88
N GLY A 193 17.27 -9.03 -4.61
CA GLY A 193 17.00 -7.79 -3.85
C GLY A 193 15.65 -7.14 -4.19
N GLY A 194 15.47 -5.88 -3.76
CA GLY A 194 14.23 -5.13 -3.98
C GLY A 194 13.04 -5.60 -3.13
N TYR A 195 13.29 -6.36 -2.06
CA TYR A 195 12.27 -6.89 -1.17
C TYR A 195 12.59 -6.55 0.29
N ILE A 196 11.57 -6.14 1.02
CA ILE A 196 11.61 -5.89 2.46
C ILE A 196 10.65 -6.90 3.12
N PHE A 197 11.19 -7.75 3.99
CA PHE A 197 10.37 -8.74 4.68
C PHE A 197 9.48 -8.10 5.73
N ASP A 198 8.18 -8.32 5.63
CA ASP A 198 7.18 -7.80 6.56
C ASP A 198 5.91 -8.69 6.60
N CYS A 199 4.96 -8.34 7.47
CA CYS A 199 3.60 -8.85 7.41
C CYS A 199 2.88 -8.28 6.18
N GLY A 200 1.91 -9.02 5.66
CA GLY A 200 1.00 -8.52 4.62
C GLY A 200 -0.24 -7.90 5.28
N GLY A 201 -0.26 -6.60 5.34
CA GLY A 201 -1.30 -5.83 6.02
C GLY A 201 -1.00 -5.55 7.48
N GLU A 202 -2.00 -5.06 8.19
CA GLU A 202 -1.87 -4.59 9.56
C GLU A 202 -1.65 -5.72 10.58
N THR A 203 -1.03 -5.38 11.69
CA THR A 203 -0.98 -6.23 12.88
C THR A 203 -2.22 -5.99 13.74
N TYR A 204 -2.89 -7.07 14.14
CA TYR A 204 -4.14 -6.99 14.90
C TYR A 204 -3.90 -6.99 16.41
N ALA A 205 -4.87 -6.42 17.15
CA ALA A 205 -4.95 -6.63 18.59
C ALA A 205 -5.07 -8.13 18.89
N GLY A 206 -4.23 -8.62 19.82
CA GLY A 206 -4.18 -10.04 20.18
C GLY A 206 -3.03 -10.85 19.56
N ILE A 207 -2.24 -10.26 18.67
CA ILE A 207 -0.96 -10.86 18.28
C ILE A 207 0.00 -10.79 19.48
N ASP A 208 0.51 -11.95 19.91
CA ASP A 208 1.59 -12.00 20.90
C ASP A 208 2.86 -11.38 20.27
N PRO A 209 3.40 -10.29 20.82
CA PRO A 209 4.63 -9.66 20.30
C PRO A 209 5.81 -10.63 20.18
N LEU A 210 5.88 -11.68 21.01
CA LEU A 210 6.94 -12.67 20.94
C LEU A 210 6.89 -13.48 19.64
N ARG A 211 5.72 -13.69 19.08
CA ARG A 211 5.54 -14.39 17.80
C ARG A 211 6.04 -13.53 16.63
N LEU A 212 5.76 -12.23 16.67
CA LEU A 212 6.30 -11.28 15.69
C LEU A 212 7.84 -11.21 15.78
N ILE A 213 8.38 -11.11 17.01
CA ILE A 213 9.82 -11.13 17.24
C ILE A 213 10.44 -12.43 16.72
N TYR A 214 9.78 -13.56 16.95
CA TYR A 214 10.24 -14.86 16.44
C TYR A 214 10.29 -14.88 14.91
N MET A 215 9.22 -14.47 14.24
CA MET A 215 9.14 -14.38 12.79
C MET A 215 10.31 -13.55 12.21
N VAL A 216 10.57 -12.37 12.76
CA VAL A 216 11.66 -11.50 12.32
C VAL A 216 13.04 -12.13 12.57
N ARG A 217 13.23 -12.79 13.72
CA ARG A 217 14.48 -13.49 14.02
C ARG A 217 14.71 -14.68 13.07
N TYR A 218 13.65 -15.42 12.78
CA TYR A 218 13.72 -16.53 11.83
C TYR A 218 14.03 -16.03 10.42
N ALA A 219 13.36 -14.97 9.95
CA ALA A 219 13.66 -14.34 8.67
C ALA A 219 15.13 -13.89 8.58
N LYS A 220 15.68 -13.26 9.62
CA LYS A 220 17.10 -12.87 9.68
C LYS A 220 18.06 -14.05 9.65
N LYS A 221 17.65 -15.19 10.18
CA LYS A 221 18.46 -16.43 10.16
C LYS A 221 18.58 -17.00 8.74
N ILE A 222 17.44 -17.09 8.03
CA ILE A 222 17.37 -17.73 6.71
C ILE A 222 17.61 -16.78 5.53
N GLY A 223 17.39 -15.48 5.74
CA GLY A 223 17.47 -14.43 4.70
C GLY A 223 18.87 -13.85 4.48
N LYS A 224 19.93 -14.57 4.87
CA LYS A 224 21.31 -14.16 4.61
C LYS A 224 21.68 -14.44 3.15
N TYR A 225 22.20 -13.45 2.45
CA TYR A 225 22.67 -13.60 1.09
C TYR A 225 23.99 -14.41 1.02
N PRO A 226 24.22 -15.20 -0.04
CA PRO A 226 23.31 -15.45 -1.15
C PRO A 226 22.15 -16.37 -0.75
N ILE A 227 20.93 -15.94 -1.08
CA ILE A 227 19.70 -16.75 -0.87
C ILE A 227 19.56 -17.71 -2.05
N ARG A 228 19.44 -19.02 -1.74
CA ARG A 228 19.30 -20.12 -2.70
C ARG A 228 17.88 -20.66 -2.69
#